data_b85cae6a2d48bd9ee277d8d98a64c4f6
#
_entry.id   b85cae6a2d48bd9ee277d8d98a64c4f6
#
_cell.length_a   1.000
_cell.length_b   1.000
_cell.length_c   1.000
_cell.angle_alpha   90.00
_cell.angle_beta   90.00
_cell.angle_gamma   90.00
#
_symmetry.space_group_name_H-M   'P 1'
#
loop_
_entity.id
_entity.type
_entity.pdbx_description
1 polymer ?
#
loop_
_entity_poly.entity_id
_entity_poly.type
_entity_poly.pdbx_seq_one_letter_code
_entity_poly.pdbx_strand_id
1 'polypeptide(L)'
;HSFSRRQRQMCIRDRGMAILNPIEETSAIIETTSSVLPAANDAPLLIAATTLNNRSGRHISGGHFKEVPHPIELPEQTKTFNGKIDRPRLSNIALSKAEIETLASSYDECNTTVRSTVVGAWDFHANIGKNIASTKIVDTSPNNHHGFIINMPNRGMTGHNWTADEMVFHHKPEEYGAIHFHDDDIDDARWDVDFTLKVPEGLKSGVYAARLRVDGREESENEDYIPFCVKPPKGTATAKTLFLLPTNSYMAYSNDNLGTNSVVAQLLAGKVPVLEPADLYLNEHREYGLSTYSLHSDGHGVSISSRLRPILNMRPKYRHWLSPSLWQLNADLHLTDWLEEKGFDFDVLTDEDLEHEGINLLNRYKVVMT
;
A
#
# COMPACT_ATOMS: atom_id res chain seq x y z
N HIS A 1 -14.12 -16.42 17.64
CA HIS A 1 -13.23 -17.17 16.75
C HIS A 1 -11.87 -16.50 16.79
N SER A 2 -10.90 -17.12 17.50
CA SER A 2 -9.51 -16.69 17.46
C SER A 2 -8.97 -17.04 16.06
N PHE A 3 -8.66 -16.04 15.26
CA PHE A 3 -7.89 -16.27 14.05
C PHE A 3 -6.49 -16.73 14.48
N SER A 4 -6.17 -17.99 14.23
CA SER A 4 -4.86 -18.57 14.43
C SER A 4 -3.83 -17.81 13.59
N ARG A 5 -2.88 -17.15 14.23
CA ARG A 5 -1.77 -16.44 13.58
C ARG A 5 -0.80 -17.47 13.03
N ARG A 6 -1.03 -17.92 11.80
CA ARG A 6 -0.17 -18.89 11.13
C ARG A 6 1.04 -18.18 10.53
N GLN A 7 2.15 -18.24 11.20
CA GLN A 7 3.44 -17.88 10.63
C GLN A 7 4.06 -19.13 9.98
N ARG A 8 4.57 -18.98 8.77
CA ARG A 8 5.16 -20.09 8.01
C ARG A 8 6.55 -19.70 7.54
N GLN A 9 7.53 -20.54 7.87
CA GLN A 9 8.84 -20.51 7.24
C GLN A 9 8.88 -21.54 6.13
N MET A 10 9.44 -21.16 4.99
CA MET A 10 9.43 -21.98 3.78
C MET A 10 10.86 -22.33 3.37
N CYS A 11 11.16 -23.61 3.26
CA CYS A 11 12.39 -24.12 2.69
C CYS A 11 12.06 -24.97 1.46
N ILE A 12 12.75 -24.72 0.35
CA ILE A 12 12.60 -25.49 -0.89
C ILE A 12 13.69 -26.55 -0.91
N ARG A 13 13.29 -27.80 -1.04
CA ARG A 13 14.15 -28.95 -1.24
C ARG A 13 14.12 -29.36 -2.71
N ASP A 14 15.16 -30.02 -3.22
CA ASP A 14 15.26 -30.45 -4.63
C ASP A 14 13.99 -31.10 -5.22
N ARG A 15 13.13 -31.62 -4.37
CA ARG A 15 11.84 -32.26 -4.75
C ARG A 15 10.71 -31.95 -3.77
N GLY A 16 10.84 -30.96 -2.91
CA GLY A 16 9.82 -30.71 -1.91
C GLY A 16 9.92 -29.33 -1.27
N MET A 17 8.84 -28.89 -0.67
CA MET A 17 8.73 -27.67 0.11
C MET A 17 8.45 -28.04 1.57
N ALA A 18 9.32 -27.61 2.48
CA ALA A 18 9.06 -27.74 3.90
C ALA A 18 8.51 -26.44 4.46
N ILE A 19 7.37 -26.50 5.10
CA ILE A 19 6.74 -25.38 5.79
C ILE A 19 6.80 -25.68 7.29
N LEU A 20 7.50 -24.85 8.03
CA LEU A 20 7.52 -24.92 9.49
C LEU A 20 6.57 -23.88 10.06
N ASN A 21 5.69 -24.33 10.95
CA ASN A 21 4.88 -23.44 11.76
C ASN A 21 5.31 -23.60 13.23
N PRO A 22 6.21 -22.74 13.73
CA PRO A 22 6.74 -22.88 15.08
C PRO A 22 5.70 -22.66 16.19
N ILE A 23 4.57 -22.01 15.88
CA ILE A 23 3.52 -21.74 16.88
C ILE A 23 2.63 -22.97 17.13
N GLU A 24 2.42 -23.80 16.13
CA GLU A 24 1.54 -24.98 16.21
C GLU A 24 2.33 -26.31 16.25
N GLU A 25 3.67 -26.23 16.28
CA GLU A 25 4.58 -27.40 16.16
C GLU A 25 4.27 -28.27 14.91
N THR A 26 3.55 -27.73 13.94
CA THR A 26 3.20 -28.42 12.72
C THR A 26 4.21 -28.13 11.63
N SER A 27 4.90 -29.14 11.16
CA SER A 27 5.69 -29.09 9.94
C SER A 27 4.94 -29.81 8.82
N ALA A 28 4.73 -29.17 7.70
CA ALA A 28 4.27 -29.81 6.48
C ALA A 28 5.43 -29.92 5.51
N ILE A 29 5.80 -31.14 5.13
CA ILE A 29 6.73 -31.40 4.04
C ILE A 29 5.87 -31.76 2.84
N ILE A 30 5.88 -30.90 1.84
CA ILE A 30 5.22 -31.15 0.58
C ILE A 30 6.29 -31.68 -0.39
N GLU A 31 6.29 -32.97 -0.63
CA GLU A 31 7.13 -33.57 -1.65
C GLU A 31 6.43 -33.46 -3.00
N THR A 32 7.08 -32.81 -3.95
CA THR A 32 6.60 -32.77 -5.33
C THR A 32 7.38 -33.80 -6.15
N THR A 33 6.68 -34.64 -6.87
CA THR A 33 7.27 -35.62 -7.81
C THR A 33 7.52 -35.02 -9.18
N SER A 34 7.83 -33.76 -9.31
CA SER A 34 8.16 -33.15 -10.58
C SER A 34 9.48 -33.71 -11.10
N SER A 35 9.44 -34.38 -12.23
CA SER A 35 10.62 -34.83 -12.96
C SER A 35 11.32 -33.70 -13.74
N VAL A 36 10.75 -32.51 -13.72
CA VAL A 36 11.29 -31.34 -14.43
C VAL A 36 12.12 -30.53 -13.46
N LEU A 37 13.44 -30.53 -13.65
CA LEU A 37 14.32 -29.59 -12.99
C LEU A 37 13.97 -28.17 -13.48
N PRO A 38 13.93 -27.18 -12.59
CA PRO A 38 13.77 -25.80 -13.02
C PRO A 38 14.88 -25.45 -14.02
N ALA A 39 14.52 -25.03 -15.23
CA ALA A 39 15.50 -24.48 -16.14
C ALA A 39 16.06 -23.19 -15.56
N ALA A 40 17.37 -22.97 -15.72
CA ALA A 40 17.95 -21.67 -15.41
C ALA A 40 17.25 -20.61 -16.28
N ASN A 41 16.77 -19.56 -15.65
CA ASN A 41 16.13 -18.43 -16.31
C ASN A 41 16.54 -17.14 -15.62
N ASP A 42 16.35 -16.02 -16.31
CA ASP A 42 16.69 -14.69 -15.80
C ASP A 42 15.52 -14.04 -15.01
N ALA A 43 14.46 -14.79 -14.71
CA ALA A 43 13.32 -14.28 -13.98
C ALA A 43 13.69 -14.04 -12.50
N PRO A 44 13.18 -12.99 -11.88
CA PRO A 44 13.41 -12.71 -10.46
C PRO A 44 12.72 -13.76 -9.59
N LEU A 45 13.31 -14.03 -8.41
CA LEU A 45 12.64 -14.79 -7.36
C LEU A 45 11.52 -13.94 -6.79
N LEU A 46 10.30 -14.45 -6.81
CA LEU A 46 9.14 -13.82 -6.19
C LEU A 46 8.80 -14.51 -4.87
N ILE A 47 8.51 -13.71 -3.85
CA ILE A 47 8.03 -14.18 -2.54
C ILE A 47 6.62 -13.62 -2.36
N ALA A 48 5.67 -14.46 -1.95
CA ALA A 48 4.25 -14.15 -1.77
C ALA A 48 3.45 -13.92 -3.06
N ALA A 49 4.04 -14.10 -4.24
CA ALA A 49 3.32 -14.03 -5.50
C ALA A 49 3.90 -15.03 -6.50
N THR A 50 3.07 -15.51 -7.44
CA THR A 50 3.52 -16.36 -8.55
C THR A 50 3.98 -15.55 -9.75
N THR A 51 3.45 -14.34 -9.88
CA THR A 51 3.77 -13.38 -10.94
C THR A 51 3.72 -11.99 -10.37
N LEU A 52 4.44 -11.06 -10.99
CA LEU A 52 4.30 -9.66 -10.64
C LEU A 52 2.98 -9.12 -11.21
N ASN A 53 2.15 -8.54 -10.36
CA ASN A 53 0.92 -7.92 -10.81
C ASN A 53 1.22 -6.56 -11.44
N ASN A 54 0.98 -6.49 -12.74
CA ASN A 54 0.85 -5.24 -13.46
C ASN A 54 -0.56 -5.23 -14.05
N ARG A 55 -1.49 -4.63 -13.34
CA ARG A 55 -2.90 -4.53 -13.74
C ARG A 55 -3.12 -3.92 -15.12
N SER A 56 -2.11 -3.29 -15.66
CA SER A 56 -2.14 -2.68 -17.00
C SER A 56 -1.44 -3.51 -18.07
N GLY A 57 -0.88 -4.69 -17.77
CA GLY A 57 -0.10 -5.49 -18.72
C GLY A 57 1.18 -4.79 -19.20
N ARG A 58 1.72 -3.84 -18.43
CA ARG A 58 2.82 -2.95 -18.84
C ARG A 58 4.11 -3.24 -18.07
N HIS A 59 5.23 -2.81 -18.63
CA HIS A 59 6.54 -2.93 -18.00
C HIS A 59 6.60 -2.15 -16.68
N ILE A 60 7.18 -2.75 -15.65
CA ILE A 60 7.59 -2.01 -14.46
C ILE A 60 8.82 -1.19 -14.82
N SER A 61 8.62 -0.01 -15.34
CA SER A 61 9.68 0.93 -15.66
C SER A 61 9.30 2.31 -15.14
N GLY A 62 9.98 2.77 -14.13
CA GLY A 62 9.79 4.12 -13.58
C GLY A 62 9.19 4.19 -12.18
N GLY A 63 9.16 5.36 -11.60
CA GLY A 63 8.69 5.60 -10.24
C GLY A 63 9.58 4.95 -9.18
N HIS A 64 8.97 4.36 -8.18
CA HIS A 64 9.66 3.69 -7.08
C HIS A 64 10.52 2.48 -7.51
N PHE A 65 10.31 1.97 -8.72
CA PHE A 65 11.01 0.81 -9.28
C PHE A 65 12.18 1.17 -10.20
N LYS A 66 12.64 2.41 -10.20
CA LYS A 66 13.86 2.80 -10.96
C LYS A 66 15.10 1.97 -10.60
N GLU A 67 15.06 1.32 -9.45
CA GLU A 67 16.15 0.45 -8.98
C GLU A 67 15.94 -1.02 -9.36
N VAL A 68 14.82 -1.41 -9.95
CA VAL A 68 14.63 -2.76 -10.49
C VAL A 68 15.35 -2.83 -11.84
N PRO A 69 16.41 -3.63 -11.99
CA PRO A 69 17.33 -3.51 -13.11
C PRO A 69 16.77 -3.95 -14.45
N HIS A 70 15.59 -4.57 -14.50
CA HIS A 70 15.01 -5.08 -15.76
C HIS A 70 13.50 -4.80 -15.84
N PRO A 71 12.99 -4.37 -17.01
CA PRO A 71 11.57 -4.38 -17.28
C PRO A 71 11.05 -5.83 -17.23
N ILE A 72 10.03 -6.06 -16.44
CA ILE A 72 9.43 -7.39 -16.29
C ILE A 72 8.11 -7.38 -17.03
N GLU A 73 7.98 -8.18 -18.09
CA GLU A 73 6.70 -8.43 -18.74
C GLU A 73 5.86 -9.37 -17.86
N LEU A 74 4.60 -9.03 -17.65
CA LEU A 74 3.77 -9.67 -16.66
C LEU A 74 2.59 -10.38 -17.31
N PRO A 75 2.33 -11.65 -16.93
CA PRO A 75 1.15 -12.37 -17.37
C PRO A 75 -0.14 -11.82 -16.74
N GLU A 76 -1.28 -12.02 -17.38
CA GLU A 76 -2.58 -11.44 -17.05
C GLU A 76 -3.16 -11.86 -15.67
N GLN A 77 -2.71 -12.99 -15.11
CA GLN A 77 -3.24 -13.49 -13.85
C GLN A 77 -2.16 -13.65 -12.79
N THR A 78 -2.37 -12.96 -11.68
CA THR A 78 -1.52 -13.09 -10.49
C THR A 78 -2.21 -13.93 -9.43
N LYS A 79 -1.44 -14.81 -8.79
CA LYS A 79 -1.83 -15.45 -7.53
C LYS A 79 -0.92 -14.89 -6.46
N THR A 80 -1.50 -14.14 -5.55
CA THR A 80 -0.82 -13.58 -4.38
C THR A 80 -1.18 -14.39 -3.14
N PHE A 81 -0.27 -14.39 -2.20
CA PHE A 81 -0.45 -15.06 -0.92
C PHE A 81 -1.06 -14.09 0.09
N ASN A 82 -2.20 -14.46 0.67
CA ASN A 82 -2.78 -13.75 1.81
C ASN A 82 -2.24 -14.36 3.10
N GLY A 83 -1.46 -13.59 3.86
CA GLY A 83 -0.92 -14.04 5.11
C GLY A 83 0.48 -13.50 5.42
N LYS A 84 1.00 -13.89 6.58
CA LYS A 84 2.30 -13.45 7.06
C LYS A 84 3.43 -14.38 6.64
N ILE A 85 4.53 -13.80 6.19
CA ILE A 85 5.82 -14.47 5.97
C ILE A 85 6.85 -13.78 6.85
N ASP A 86 7.67 -14.58 7.52
CA ASP A 86 8.78 -14.12 8.35
C ASP A 86 10.06 -14.87 7.99
N ARG A 87 11.15 -14.14 7.79
CA ARG A 87 12.51 -14.66 7.56
C ARG A 87 12.59 -15.80 6.51
N PRO A 88 12.14 -15.61 5.27
CA PRO A 88 12.28 -16.63 4.23
C PRO A 88 13.76 -16.89 3.94
N ARG A 89 14.08 -18.17 3.73
CA ARG A 89 15.44 -18.60 3.41
C ARG A 89 15.43 -19.64 2.31
N LEU A 90 16.44 -19.58 1.47
CA LEU A 90 16.64 -20.51 0.36
C LEU A 90 17.99 -21.20 0.51
N SER A 91 18.00 -22.52 0.51
CA SER A 91 19.22 -23.35 0.51
C SER A 91 19.40 -24.04 -0.82
N ASN A 92 20.65 -24.21 -1.27
CA ASN A 92 20.99 -24.88 -2.51
C ASN A 92 21.10 -26.42 -2.36
N ILE A 93 20.91 -26.93 -1.15
CA ILE A 93 20.86 -28.37 -0.88
C ILE A 93 19.62 -28.73 -0.05
N ALA A 94 19.27 -29.99 -0.06
CA ALA A 94 18.26 -30.52 0.83
C ALA A 94 18.82 -30.61 2.27
N LEU A 95 18.21 -29.82 3.16
CA LEU A 95 18.55 -29.84 4.59
C LEU A 95 17.74 -30.91 5.33
N SER A 96 18.35 -31.53 6.36
CA SER A 96 17.65 -32.37 7.30
C SER A 96 16.68 -31.57 8.17
N LYS A 97 15.70 -32.23 8.79
CA LYS A 97 14.73 -31.57 9.69
C LYS A 97 15.45 -30.79 10.80
N ALA A 98 16.48 -31.38 11.43
CA ALA A 98 17.23 -30.75 12.51
C ALA A 98 17.97 -29.47 12.03
N GLU A 99 18.52 -29.49 10.82
CA GLU A 99 19.16 -28.32 10.22
C GLU A 99 18.15 -27.22 9.90
N ILE A 100 16.95 -27.59 9.42
CA ILE A 100 15.85 -26.64 9.18
C ILE A 100 15.39 -26.01 10.50
N GLU A 101 15.20 -26.80 11.55
CA GLU A 101 14.81 -26.31 12.89
C GLU A 101 15.87 -25.37 13.46
N THR A 102 17.15 -25.69 13.30
CA THR A 102 18.24 -24.81 13.73
C THR A 102 18.21 -23.49 12.94
N LEU A 103 18.05 -23.53 11.62
CA LEU A 103 17.88 -22.33 10.81
C LEU A 103 16.66 -21.51 11.21
N ALA A 104 15.58 -22.18 11.61
CA ALA A 104 14.36 -21.52 12.03
C ALA A 104 14.52 -20.77 13.35
N SER A 105 15.27 -21.34 14.29
CA SER A 105 15.52 -20.73 15.61
C SER A 105 16.50 -19.56 15.53
N SER A 106 17.64 -19.75 14.89
CA SER A 106 18.64 -18.70 14.73
C SER A 106 19.54 -18.94 13.54
N TYR A 107 19.55 -18.00 12.59
CA TYR A 107 20.44 -18.05 11.42
C TYR A 107 21.92 -17.86 11.83
N ASP A 108 22.18 -17.01 12.81
CA ASP A 108 23.55 -16.69 13.24
C ASP A 108 24.19 -17.82 14.07
N GLU A 109 23.38 -18.61 14.73
CA GLU A 109 23.84 -19.78 15.53
C GLU A 109 24.01 -21.03 14.70
N CYS A 110 23.56 -21.06 13.44
CA CYS A 110 23.80 -22.20 12.56
C CYS A 110 25.29 -22.44 12.36
N ASN A 111 25.68 -23.72 12.28
CA ASN A 111 27.04 -24.07 11.93
C ASN A 111 27.40 -23.55 10.52
N THR A 112 28.71 -23.31 10.30
CA THR A 112 29.22 -22.74 9.07
C THR A 112 28.87 -23.58 7.83
N THR A 113 28.74 -24.89 8.00
CA THR A 113 28.35 -25.81 6.90
C THR A 113 26.94 -25.53 6.43
N VAL A 114 25.97 -25.45 7.33
CA VAL A 114 24.59 -25.11 6.98
C VAL A 114 24.47 -23.71 6.41
N ARG A 115 25.15 -22.74 7.04
CA ARG A 115 25.16 -21.34 6.54
C ARG A 115 25.69 -21.23 5.12
N SER A 116 26.72 -22.01 4.77
CA SER A 116 27.29 -21.99 3.42
C SER A 116 26.35 -22.50 2.32
N THR A 117 25.31 -23.25 2.70
CA THR A 117 24.29 -23.71 1.75
C THR A 117 23.17 -22.73 1.50
N VAL A 118 23.07 -21.68 2.33
CA VAL A 118 22.01 -20.67 2.21
C VAL A 118 22.36 -19.70 1.08
N VAL A 119 21.56 -19.72 0.04
CA VAL A 119 21.67 -18.87 -1.15
C VAL A 119 21.09 -17.48 -0.88
N GLY A 120 20.01 -17.40 -0.12
CA GLY A 120 19.38 -16.15 0.29
C GLY A 120 18.72 -16.28 1.66
N ALA A 121 18.82 -15.24 2.46
CA ALA A 121 18.22 -15.12 3.79
C ALA A 121 17.69 -13.70 3.95
N TRP A 122 16.41 -13.52 3.70
CA TRP A 122 15.83 -12.18 3.71
C TRP A 122 15.28 -11.84 5.09
N ASP A 123 15.84 -10.76 5.64
CA ASP A 123 15.47 -10.23 6.94
C ASP A 123 14.53 -9.04 6.77
N PHE A 124 13.26 -9.23 7.13
CA PHE A 124 12.25 -8.22 6.95
C PHE A 124 12.17 -7.18 8.07
N HIS A 125 12.83 -7.45 9.23
CA HIS A 125 12.90 -6.47 10.32
C HIS A 125 14.03 -5.46 10.12
N ALA A 126 14.99 -5.75 9.24
CA ALA A 126 16.09 -4.85 8.99
C ALA A 126 15.60 -3.45 8.59
N ASN A 127 16.01 -2.47 9.36
CA ASN A 127 15.69 -1.05 9.17
C ASN A 127 14.22 -0.61 9.42
N ILE A 128 13.29 -1.47 9.82
CA ILE A 128 11.89 -1.04 10.08
C ILE A 128 11.80 0.01 11.18
N GLY A 129 12.64 -0.07 12.21
CA GLY A 129 12.68 0.93 13.29
C GLY A 129 13.16 2.31 12.83
N LYS A 130 13.85 2.41 11.68
CA LYS A 130 14.36 3.67 11.13
C LYS A 130 13.49 4.19 9.98
N ASN A 131 13.00 3.31 9.14
CA ASN A 131 12.19 3.65 7.98
C ASN A 131 11.29 2.47 7.59
N ILE A 132 10.09 2.44 8.13
CA ILE A 132 9.08 1.41 7.82
C ILE A 132 8.65 1.46 6.34
N ALA A 133 8.69 2.63 5.72
CA ALA A 133 8.33 2.82 4.32
C ALA A 133 9.44 2.43 3.32
N SER A 134 10.60 1.97 3.81
CA SER A 134 11.66 1.48 2.90
C SER A 134 11.17 0.30 2.08
N THR A 135 11.33 0.38 0.77
CA THR A 135 11.00 -0.72 -0.14
C THR A 135 12.08 -1.79 -0.20
N LYS A 136 13.29 -1.50 0.29
CA LYS A 136 14.42 -2.44 0.24
C LYS A 136 14.29 -3.54 1.29
N ILE A 137 14.47 -4.79 0.85
CA ILE A 137 14.58 -6.00 1.68
C ILE A 137 16.03 -6.46 1.68
N VAL A 138 16.59 -6.59 2.88
CA VAL A 138 17.99 -6.98 3.05
C VAL A 138 18.12 -8.50 3.02
N ASP A 139 18.98 -9.01 2.13
CA ASP A 139 19.50 -10.36 2.22
C ASP A 139 20.74 -10.35 3.13
N THR A 140 20.69 -11.12 4.20
CA THR A 140 21.75 -11.27 5.19
C THR A 140 22.72 -12.42 4.84
N SER A 141 22.47 -13.16 3.76
CA SER A 141 23.39 -14.17 3.26
C SER A 141 24.66 -13.53 2.65
N PRO A 142 25.74 -14.29 2.48
CA PRO A 142 26.95 -13.79 1.82
C PRO A 142 26.74 -13.32 0.37
N ASN A 143 25.66 -13.74 -0.26
CA ASN A 143 25.41 -13.47 -1.69
C ASN A 143 24.80 -12.08 -1.96
N ASN A 144 24.24 -11.41 -0.93
CA ASN A 144 23.67 -10.07 -1.03
C ASN A 144 22.58 -9.94 -2.11
N HIS A 145 21.73 -10.96 -2.26
CA HIS A 145 20.56 -10.93 -3.14
C HIS A 145 19.44 -10.11 -2.53
N HIS A 146 19.68 -8.80 -2.37
CA HIS A 146 18.69 -7.89 -1.82
C HIS A 146 17.43 -7.84 -2.70
N GLY A 147 16.26 -7.71 -2.05
CA GLY A 147 14.97 -7.63 -2.71
C GLY A 147 14.31 -6.27 -2.55
N PHE A 148 13.16 -6.14 -3.18
CA PHE A 148 12.29 -4.97 -3.09
C PHE A 148 10.85 -5.40 -2.81
N ILE A 149 10.16 -4.59 -2.03
CA ILE A 149 8.73 -4.75 -1.78
C ILE A 149 7.94 -4.14 -2.94
N ILE A 150 6.89 -4.83 -3.33
CA ILE A 150 5.96 -4.39 -4.37
C ILE A 150 4.57 -4.25 -3.75
N ASN A 151 3.85 -3.18 -4.09
CA ASN A 151 2.50 -2.85 -3.60
C ASN A 151 2.41 -2.58 -2.09
N MET A 152 3.52 -2.28 -1.42
CA MET A 152 3.56 -1.86 -0.01
C MET A 152 2.75 -2.75 0.95
N PRO A 153 3.01 -4.07 1.02
CA PRO A 153 2.37 -4.92 2.02
C PRO A 153 2.73 -4.47 3.43
N ASN A 154 1.92 -4.84 4.41
CA ASN A 154 2.08 -4.40 5.78
C ASN A 154 3.37 -4.94 6.42
N ARG A 155 4.33 -4.08 6.67
CA ARG A 155 5.58 -4.36 7.41
C ARG A 155 5.40 -4.17 8.92
N GLY A 156 6.42 -4.56 9.68
CA GLY A 156 6.40 -4.39 11.14
C GLY A 156 5.32 -5.22 11.82
N MET A 157 4.98 -6.35 11.24
CA MET A 157 4.01 -7.28 11.79
C MET A 157 4.69 -8.25 12.74
N THR A 158 3.95 -8.68 13.77
CA THR A 158 4.45 -9.63 14.76
C THR A 158 5.07 -10.87 14.12
N GLY A 159 6.35 -11.10 14.41
CA GLY A 159 7.14 -12.20 13.91
C GLY A 159 6.88 -13.53 14.66
N HIS A 160 7.57 -14.59 14.23
CA HIS A 160 7.47 -15.93 14.84
C HIS A 160 7.95 -15.94 16.31
N ASN A 161 8.84 -15.02 16.67
CA ASN A 161 9.46 -14.87 17.98
C ASN A 161 8.81 -13.78 18.85
N TRP A 162 7.62 -13.30 18.49
CA TRP A 162 6.92 -12.27 19.26
C TRP A 162 6.48 -12.78 20.62
N THR A 163 6.92 -12.11 21.67
CA THR A 163 6.65 -12.49 23.08
C THR A 163 5.41 -11.83 23.68
N ALA A 164 4.86 -10.80 23.03
CA ALA A 164 3.81 -9.92 23.54
C ALA A 164 4.23 -8.99 24.70
N ASP A 165 5.52 -8.92 25.04
CA ASP A 165 6.02 -8.02 26.07
C ASP A 165 6.12 -6.58 25.58
N GLU A 166 6.39 -6.38 24.28
CA GLU A 166 6.50 -5.07 23.65
C GLU A 166 5.49 -4.95 22.49
N MET A 167 4.69 -3.89 22.50
CA MET A 167 3.64 -3.66 21.51
C MET A 167 4.06 -2.68 20.40
N VAL A 168 5.23 -2.06 20.53
CA VAL A 168 5.73 -1.05 19.60
C VAL A 168 6.94 -1.60 18.84
N PHE A 169 6.79 -1.78 17.53
CA PHE A 169 7.83 -2.38 16.70
C PHE A 169 9.15 -1.59 16.68
N HIS A 170 9.12 -0.28 16.96
CA HIS A 170 10.34 0.55 17.05
C HIS A 170 11.23 0.18 18.25
N HIS A 171 10.64 -0.32 19.33
CA HIS A 171 11.38 -0.67 20.55
C HIS A 171 12.01 -2.05 20.46
N LYS A 172 11.41 -2.97 19.71
CA LYS A 172 11.85 -4.36 19.62
C LYS A 172 11.64 -4.90 18.18
N PRO A 173 12.31 -4.28 17.19
CA PRO A 173 12.05 -4.57 15.78
C PRO A 173 12.28 -6.03 15.39
N GLU A 174 13.15 -6.75 16.11
CA GLU A 174 13.43 -8.17 15.88
C GLU A 174 12.23 -9.08 16.11
N GLU A 175 11.27 -8.67 16.92
CA GLU A 175 10.01 -9.40 17.13
C GLU A 175 8.93 -9.07 16.09
N TYR A 176 9.19 -8.08 15.23
CA TYR A 176 8.27 -7.57 14.21
C TYR A 176 8.78 -7.80 12.79
N GLY A 177 9.43 -8.94 12.59
CA GLY A 177 10.08 -9.32 11.35
C GLY A 177 9.16 -9.92 10.29
N ALA A 178 7.85 -9.98 10.50
CA ALA A 178 6.94 -10.46 9.48
C ALA A 178 6.45 -9.35 8.55
N ILE A 179 6.17 -9.73 7.31
CA ILE A 179 5.39 -8.96 6.35
C ILE A 179 4.05 -9.68 6.16
N HIS A 180 2.95 -8.93 6.23
CA HIS A 180 1.62 -9.43 5.91
C HIS A 180 1.27 -9.01 4.50
N PHE A 181 1.16 -9.97 3.62
CA PHE A 181 0.82 -9.81 2.20
C PHE A 181 -0.68 -10.00 1.99
N HIS A 182 -1.24 -9.21 1.07
CA HIS A 182 -2.64 -9.30 0.67
C HIS A 182 -2.75 -9.24 -0.85
N ASP A 183 -3.78 -9.86 -1.40
CA ASP A 183 -4.05 -9.87 -2.85
C ASP A 183 -4.64 -8.55 -3.35
N ASP A 184 -5.05 -7.68 -2.44
CA ASP A 184 -5.60 -6.35 -2.68
C ASP A 184 -4.67 -5.20 -2.22
N ASP A 185 -3.41 -5.48 -1.87
CA ASP A 185 -2.39 -4.46 -1.62
C ASP A 185 -2.08 -3.67 -2.91
N ILE A 186 -2.07 -2.34 -2.81
CA ILE A 186 -1.71 -1.44 -3.92
C ILE A 186 -1.10 -0.14 -3.40
N ASP A 187 0.07 0.23 -3.96
CA ASP A 187 0.72 1.53 -3.73
C ASP A 187 0.65 2.44 -4.96
N ASP A 188 0.76 1.89 -6.15
CA ASP A 188 0.79 2.63 -7.41
C ASP A 188 0.14 1.80 -8.52
N ALA A 189 -0.88 2.32 -9.16
CA ALA A 189 -1.54 1.67 -10.30
C ALA A 189 -0.66 1.66 -11.56
N ARG A 190 0.45 2.39 -11.56
CA ARG A 190 1.47 2.47 -12.63
C ARG A 190 0.88 2.84 -13.99
N TRP A 191 -0.01 3.82 -13.99
CA TRP A 191 -0.59 4.33 -15.22
C TRP A 191 0.45 5.08 -16.06
N ASP A 192 0.32 4.98 -17.36
CA ASP A 192 0.98 5.91 -18.27
C ASP A 192 0.32 7.29 -18.17
N VAL A 193 1.05 8.30 -18.59
CA VAL A 193 0.55 9.66 -18.66
C VAL A 193 -0.35 9.80 -19.88
N ASP A 194 -1.67 9.96 -19.66
CA ASP A 194 -2.63 10.18 -20.72
C ASP A 194 -2.60 11.64 -21.23
N PHE A 195 -2.45 12.60 -20.32
CA PHE A 195 -2.32 14.02 -20.67
C PHE A 195 -1.49 14.77 -19.63
N THR A 196 -0.95 15.90 -20.04
CA THR A 196 -0.20 16.82 -19.19
C THR A 196 -0.83 18.19 -19.19
N LEU A 197 -1.00 18.78 -18.02
CA LEU A 197 -1.42 20.16 -17.86
C LEU A 197 -0.24 21.01 -17.40
N LYS A 198 0.17 21.98 -18.21
CA LYS A 198 1.07 23.02 -17.75
C LYS A 198 0.24 24.11 -17.07
N VAL A 199 0.49 24.31 -15.77
CA VAL A 199 -0.19 25.37 -15.01
C VAL A 199 0.08 26.72 -15.68
N PRO A 200 -0.96 27.50 -16.07
CA PRO A 200 -0.79 28.82 -16.68
C PRO A 200 -0.08 29.79 -15.73
N GLU A 201 0.75 30.66 -16.29
CA GLU A 201 1.38 31.71 -15.52
C GLU A 201 0.32 32.67 -14.94
N GLY A 202 0.45 33.00 -13.66
CA GLY A 202 -0.51 33.87 -12.97
C GLY A 202 -1.80 33.18 -12.50
N LEU A 203 -1.93 31.86 -12.67
CA LEU A 203 -3.05 31.15 -12.10
C LEU A 203 -2.96 31.20 -10.56
N LYS A 204 -4.04 31.66 -9.90
CA LYS A 204 -4.10 31.78 -8.43
C LYS A 204 -3.95 30.42 -7.76
N SER A 205 -3.41 30.41 -6.55
CA SER A 205 -3.48 29.25 -5.66
C SER A 205 -4.94 28.91 -5.37
N GLY A 206 -5.27 27.61 -5.38
CA GLY A 206 -6.63 27.13 -5.19
C GLY A 206 -6.82 25.67 -5.53
N VAL A 207 -8.04 25.18 -5.37
CA VAL A 207 -8.44 23.82 -5.78
C VAL A 207 -9.08 23.87 -7.14
N TYR A 208 -8.58 23.07 -8.06
CA TYR A 208 -9.03 22.98 -9.45
C TYR A 208 -9.36 21.54 -9.80
N ALA A 209 -10.03 21.33 -10.92
CA ALA A 209 -10.28 20.00 -11.45
C ALA A 209 -10.20 19.98 -12.98
N ALA A 210 -9.58 18.94 -13.52
CA ALA A 210 -9.76 18.60 -14.93
C ALA A 210 -11.14 17.96 -15.08
N ARG A 211 -12.02 18.61 -15.86
CA ARG A 211 -13.35 18.10 -16.18
C ARG A 211 -13.26 17.22 -17.41
N LEU A 212 -13.54 15.95 -17.23
CA LEU A 212 -13.61 14.95 -18.30
C LEU A 212 -15.04 14.85 -18.81
N ARG A 213 -15.23 14.76 -20.11
CA ARG A 213 -16.55 14.61 -20.76
C ARG A 213 -16.47 13.58 -21.87
N VAL A 214 -17.53 12.82 -22.05
CA VAL A 214 -17.68 11.92 -23.19
C VAL A 214 -18.55 12.61 -24.23
N ASP A 215 -18.02 12.75 -25.43
CA ASP A 215 -18.77 13.41 -26.55
C ASP A 215 -20.07 12.66 -26.88
N GLY A 216 -21.12 13.44 -27.16
CA GLY A 216 -22.41 12.90 -27.63
C GLY A 216 -23.38 12.40 -26.59
N ARG A 217 -23.08 12.58 -25.29
CA ARG A 217 -24.00 12.27 -24.20
C ARG A 217 -24.45 13.53 -23.45
N GLU A 218 -25.55 13.45 -22.70
CA GLU A 218 -26.05 14.59 -21.90
C GLU A 218 -25.09 14.94 -20.74
N GLU A 219 -25.04 16.22 -20.36
CA GLU A 219 -24.05 16.77 -19.40
C GLU A 219 -24.11 16.12 -18.03
N SER A 220 -25.26 15.67 -17.57
CA SER A 220 -25.46 15.16 -16.21
C SER A 220 -24.95 13.73 -15.98
N GLU A 221 -24.76 12.94 -17.06
CA GLU A 221 -24.45 11.51 -16.97
C GLU A 221 -23.03 11.14 -17.41
N ASN A 222 -22.25 12.12 -17.88
CA ASN A 222 -21.02 11.83 -18.63
C ASN A 222 -19.84 12.70 -18.28
N GLU A 223 -19.81 13.21 -17.08
CA GLU A 223 -18.67 13.99 -16.64
C GLU A 223 -18.02 13.38 -15.42
N ASP A 224 -16.72 13.45 -15.42
CA ASP A 224 -15.91 13.13 -14.25
C ASP A 224 -14.90 14.25 -14.00
N TYR A 225 -14.31 14.26 -12.82
CA TYR A 225 -13.42 15.30 -12.37
C TYR A 225 -12.16 14.71 -11.75
N ILE A 226 -11.01 15.21 -12.16
CA ILE A 226 -9.72 14.91 -11.53
C ILE A 226 -9.29 16.16 -10.75
N PRO A 227 -9.50 16.20 -9.43
CA PRO A 227 -9.13 17.35 -8.61
C PRO A 227 -7.60 17.46 -8.46
N PHE A 228 -7.11 18.70 -8.42
CA PHE A 228 -5.72 19.01 -8.14
C PHE A 228 -5.59 20.38 -7.48
N CYS A 229 -4.49 20.62 -6.79
CA CYS A 229 -4.20 21.90 -6.14
C CYS A 229 -3.15 22.69 -6.94
N VAL A 230 -3.42 23.96 -7.16
CA VAL A 230 -2.41 24.93 -7.61
C VAL A 230 -1.87 25.62 -6.35
N LYS A 231 -0.59 25.46 -6.12
CA LYS A 231 0.13 25.96 -4.95
C LYS A 231 0.97 27.19 -5.29
N PRO A 232 1.24 28.09 -4.33
CA PRO A 232 2.25 29.13 -4.56
C PRO A 232 3.62 28.51 -4.87
N PRO A 233 4.53 29.20 -5.52
CA PRO A 233 5.89 28.72 -5.72
C PRO A 233 6.53 28.32 -4.40
N LYS A 234 7.28 27.21 -4.40
CA LYS A 234 7.91 26.65 -3.20
C LYS A 234 8.66 27.73 -2.42
N GLY A 235 8.42 27.79 -1.11
CA GLY A 235 9.06 28.74 -0.22
C GLY A 235 8.41 30.14 -0.23
N THR A 236 7.29 30.34 -0.93
CA THR A 236 6.58 31.63 -1.01
C THR A 236 5.16 31.55 -0.45
N ALA A 237 4.52 32.69 -0.28
CA ALA A 237 3.09 32.85 -0.03
C ALA A 237 2.57 33.98 -0.90
N THR A 238 1.36 33.82 -1.49
CA THR A 238 0.72 34.86 -2.30
C THR A 238 -0.42 35.54 -1.55
N ALA A 239 -0.85 34.95 -0.44
CA ALA A 239 -1.90 35.47 0.44
C ALA A 239 -1.45 35.46 1.93
N LYS A 240 -2.27 36.08 2.79
CA LYS A 240 -2.07 36.06 4.24
C LYS A 240 -2.77 34.86 4.91
N THR A 241 -3.72 34.28 4.24
CA THR A 241 -4.51 33.14 4.69
C THR A 241 -4.08 31.88 3.94
N LEU A 242 -3.85 30.82 4.69
CA LEU A 242 -3.64 29.48 4.15
C LEU A 242 -4.89 28.64 4.42
N PHE A 243 -5.37 27.95 3.41
CA PHE A 243 -6.22 26.79 3.59
C PHE A 243 -5.37 25.52 3.39
N LEU A 244 -5.08 24.85 4.50
CA LEU A 244 -4.32 23.61 4.54
C LEU A 244 -5.31 22.46 4.37
N LEU A 245 -5.33 21.86 3.18
CA LEU A 245 -6.20 20.73 2.89
C LEU A 245 -5.77 19.50 3.67
N PRO A 246 -6.67 18.85 4.42
CA PRO A 246 -6.37 17.66 5.22
C PRO A 246 -6.27 16.40 4.31
N THR A 247 -5.28 16.39 3.41
CA THR A 247 -5.13 15.36 2.39
C THR A 247 -4.84 13.98 2.97
N ASN A 248 -4.24 13.89 4.16
CA ASN A 248 -4.09 12.62 4.88
C ASN A 248 -5.44 12.03 5.27
N SER A 249 -6.40 12.88 5.69
CA SER A 249 -7.77 12.45 5.95
C SER A 249 -8.46 11.97 4.66
N TYR A 250 -8.28 12.71 3.55
CA TYR A 250 -8.83 12.26 2.26
C TYR A 250 -8.29 10.90 1.86
N MET A 251 -6.99 10.67 2.05
CA MET A 251 -6.38 9.38 1.72
C MET A 251 -6.86 8.25 2.63
N ALA A 252 -7.08 8.53 3.92
CA ALA A 252 -7.61 7.54 4.85
C ALA A 252 -9.01 7.04 4.44
N TYR A 253 -9.86 7.92 3.92
CA TYR A 253 -11.20 7.60 3.45
C TYR A 253 -11.32 7.33 1.95
N SER A 254 -10.21 7.36 1.21
CA SER A 254 -10.23 7.08 -0.23
C SER A 254 -10.75 5.67 -0.50
N ASN A 255 -11.77 5.58 -1.37
CA ASN A 255 -12.44 4.34 -1.73
C ASN A 255 -13.08 3.60 -0.54
N ASP A 256 -13.56 4.35 0.46
CA ASP A 256 -14.35 3.77 1.55
C ASP A 256 -15.62 3.12 0.99
N ASN A 257 -15.80 1.84 1.28
CA ASN A 257 -16.95 1.03 0.85
C ASN A 257 -17.68 0.33 2.01
N LEU A 258 -17.48 0.79 3.25
CA LEU A 258 -18.14 0.21 4.43
C LEU A 258 -19.65 0.18 4.31
N GLY A 259 -20.25 1.09 3.55
CA GLY A 259 -21.69 1.15 3.29
C GLY A 259 -22.25 -0.07 2.58
N THR A 260 -21.44 -0.81 1.83
CA THR A 260 -21.88 -2.01 1.10
C THR A 260 -22.06 -3.23 2.00
N ASN A 261 -21.38 -3.30 3.15
CA ASN A 261 -21.55 -4.31 4.20
C ASN A 261 -22.61 -3.91 5.23
N SER A 262 -23.77 -3.56 4.79
CA SER A 262 -24.66 -2.56 5.31
C SER A 262 -25.43 -2.83 6.61
N VAL A 263 -25.45 -4.02 7.18
CA VAL A 263 -26.19 -4.26 8.43
C VAL A 263 -25.59 -3.42 9.57
N VAL A 264 -24.28 -3.38 9.66
CA VAL A 264 -23.56 -2.57 10.64
C VAL A 264 -23.71 -1.08 10.32
N ALA A 265 -23.62 -0.72 9.05
CA ALA A 265 -23.80 0.66 8.59
C ALA A 265 -25.20 1.20 8.88
N GLN A 266 -26.26 0.41 8.64
CA GLN A 266 -27.64 0.75 9.00
C GLN A 266 -27.82 0.93 10.51
N LEU A 267 -27.20 0.06 11.29
CA LEU A 267 -27.28 0.12 12.75
C LEU A 267 -26.61 1.39 13.30
N LEU A 268 -25.44 1.73 12.76
CA LEU A 268 -24.67 2.92 13.16
C LEU A 268 -25.34 4.22 12.70
N ALA A 269 -25.86 4.23 11.47
CA ALA A 269 -26.49 5.42 10.89
C ALA A 269 -27.93 5.65 11.35
N GLY A 270 -28.60 4.61 11.89
CA GLY A 270 -30.02 4.66 12.21
C GLY A 270 -30.93 4.81 10.98
N LYS A 271 -30.41 4.59 9.78
CA LYS A 271 -31.13 4.71 8.50
C LYS A 271 -30.49 3.82 7.44
N VAL A 272 -31.21 3.58 6.36
CA VAL A 272 -30.68 2.87 5.19
C VAL A 272 -29.62 3.75 4.51
N PRO A 273 -28.40 3.23 4.28
CA PRO A 273 -27.36 3.94 3.51
C PRO A 273 -27.84 4.21 2.08
N VAL A 274 -27.46 5.38 1.54
CA VAL A 274 -27.68 5.71 0.13
C VAL A 274 -26.35 5.52 -0.59
N LEU A 275 -26.31 4.56 -1.50
CA LEU A 275 -25.11 4.25 -2.30
C LEU A 275 -25.19 4.98 -3.63
N GLU A 276 -24.06 5.60 -3.99
CA GLU A 276 -23.83 6.15 -5.33
C GLU A 276 -23.35 5.03 -6.28
N PRO A 277 -23.48 5.20 -7.60
CA PRO A 277 -22.93 4.23 -8.55
C PRO A 277 -21.45 3.93 -8.34
N ALA A 278 -20.67 4.92 -7.90
CA ALA A 278 -19.25 4.75 -7.56
C ALA A 278 -19.04 3.79 -6.39
N ASP A 279 -19.91 3.79 -5.37
CA ASP A 279 -19.80 2.90 -4.22
C ASP A 279 -20.03 1.44 -4.64
N LEU A 280 -21.02 1.20 -5.52
CA LEU A 280 -21.31 -0.12 -6.07
C LEU A 280 -20.14 -0.62 -6.93
N TYR A 281 -19.61 0.25 -7.76
CA TYR A 281 -18.47 -0.05 -8.62
C TYR A 281 -17.23 -0.42 -7.80
N LEU A 282 -16.92 0.33 -6.75
CA LEU A 282 -15.80 0.03 -5.83
C LEU A 282 -15.97 -1.32 -5.13
N ASN A 283 -17.20 -1.71 -4.80
CA ASN A 283 -17.46 -3.01 -4.18
C ASN A 283 -17.12 -4.18 -5.12
N GLU A 284 -17.30 -3.99 -6.41
CA GLU A 284 -16.97 -4.98 -7.46
C GLU A 284 -15.50 -4.93 -7.88
N HIS A 285 -14.81 -3.81 -7.61
CA HIS A 285 -13.46 -3.49 -8.07
C HIS A 285 -12.50 -3.21 -6.90
N ARG A 286 -12.34 -4.18 -6.00
CA ARG A 286 -11.42 -4.08 -4.85
C ARG A 286 -9.96 -3.86 -5.26
N GLU A 287 -9.60 -4.24 -6.49
CA GLU A 287 -8.29 -4.00 -7.08
C GLU A 287 -7.91 -2.51 -7.21
N TYR A 288 -8.86 -1.60 -7.08
CA TYR A 288 -8.56 -0.15 -7.00
C TYR A 288 -8.04 0.28 -5.63
N GLY A 289 -7.95 -0.66 -4.71
CA GLY A 289 -7.47 -0.46 -3.37
C GLY A 289 -8.54 0.08 -2.44
N LEU A 290 -8.39 -0.24 -1.19
CA LEU A 290 -9.36 -0.02 -0.13
C LEU A 290 -9.00 1.21 0.70
N SER A 291 -9.96 1.70 1.49
CA SER A 291 -9.70 2.72 2.50
C SER A 291 -9.02 2.11 3.73
N THR A 292 -8.39 2.96 4.56
CA THR A 292 -7.82 2.50 5.84
C THR A 292 -8.90 2.12 6.88
N TYR A 293 -10.17 2.31 6.56
CA TYR A 293 -11.31 1.86 7.37
C TYR A 293 -11.89 0.53 6.90
N SER A 294 -11.37 0.00 5.80
CA SER A 294 -11.82 -1.28 5.23
C SER A 294 -10.97 -2.45 5.74
N LEU A 295 -11.41 -3.65 5.41
CA LEU A 295 -10.69 -4.88 5.70
C LEU A 295 -10.23 -5.52 4.39
N HIS A 296 -9.02 -6.08 4.40
CA HIS A 296 -8.54 -6.98 3.37
C HIS A 296 -9.40 -8.24 3.26
N SER A 297 -9.24 -9.00 2.18
CA SER A 297 -10.01 -10.22 1.93
C SER A 297 -9.87 -11.28 3.03
N ASP A 298 -8.75 -11.28 3.76
CA ASP A 298 -8.49 -12.16 4.91
C ASP A 298 -9.01 -11.62 6.26
N GLY A 299 -9.65 -10.45 6.25
CA GLY A 299 -10.20 -9.77 7.43
C GLY A 299 -9.20 -8.94 8.22
N HIS A 300 -7.97 -8.76 7.74
CA HIS A 300 -7.01 -7.86 8.35
C HIS A 300 -7.30 -6.40 7.99
N GLY A 301 -7.02 -5.46 8.91
CA GLY A 301 -7.24 -4.03 8.68
C GLY A 301 -6.28 -3.46 7.62
N VAL A 302 -6.81 -2.64 6.72
CA VAL A 302 -6.01 -1.89 5.74
C VAL A 302 -5.28 -0.76 6.45
N SER A 303 -3.96 -0.73 6.38
CA SER A 303 -3.14 0.27 7.07
C SER A 303 -2.38 1.23 6.14
N ILE A 304 -2.49 1.04 4.83
CA ILE A 304 -1.79 1.84 3.82
C ILE A 304 -2.78 2.36 2.80
N SER A 305 -2.63 3.62 2.43
CA SER A 305 -3.38 4.26 1.35
C SER A 305 -2.43 4.98 0.40
N SER A 306 -2.86 5.17 -0.84
CA SER A 306 -2.09 5.86 -1.87
C SER A 306 -2.98 6.72 -2.75
N ARG A 307 -2.46 7.85 -3.21
CA ARG A 307 -3.09 8.67 -4.25
C ARG A 307 -2.76 8.21 -5.68
N LEU A 308 -1.82 7.29 -5.84
CA LEU A 308 -1.37 6.77 -7.15
C LEU A 308 -2.23 5.59 -7.62
N ARG A 309 -3.53 5.66 -7.37
CA ARG A 309 -4.54 4.65 -7.72
C ARG A 309 -5.87 5.33 -8.07
N PRO A 310 -6.83 4.63 -8.70
CA PRO A 310 -8.18 5.19 -8.88
C PRO A 310 -8.81 5.56 -7.54
N ILE A 311 -9.24 6.81 -7.40
CA ILE A 311 -9.98 7.29 -6.22
C ILE A 311 -11.31 7.81 -6.71
N LEU A 312 -12.40 7.12 -6.33
CA LEU A 312 -13.73 7.39 -6.88
C LEU A 312 -14.61 8.25 -5.98
N ASN A 313 -14.26 8.40 -4.71
CA ASN A 313 -15.08 9.15 -3.74
C ASN A 313 -14.50 10.52 -3.35
N MET A 314 -13.28 10.89 -3.78
CA MET A 314 -12.68 12.22 -3.55
C MET A 314 -12.79 13.07 -4.82
N ARG A 315 -14.02 13.40 -5.22
CA ARG A 315 -14.33 14.16 -6.44
C ARG A 315 -15.50 15.10 -6.20
N PRO A 316 -15.63 16.20 -6.96
CA PRO A 316 -16.80 17.06 -6.90
C PRO A 316 -18.11 16.28 -7.06
N LYS A 317 -19.16 16.69 -6.34
CA LYS A 317 -20.52 16.14 -6.36
C LYS A 317 -20.71 14.77 -5.70
N TYR A 318 -19.67 14.03 -5.35
CA TYR A 318 -19.83 12.76 -4.61
C TYR A 318 -20.49 13.01 -3.25
N ARG A 319 -21.45 12.16 -2.88
CA ARG A 319 -22.14 12.16 -1.60
C ARG A 319 -21.80 10.90 -0.82
N HIS A 320 -21.43 11.07 0.41
CA HIS A 320 -21.03 9.95 1.25
C HIS A 320 -22.24 9.10 1.64
N TRP A 321 -22.13 7.79 1.54
CA TRP A 321 -23.18 6.81 1.80
C TRP A 321 -23.79 6.92 3.21
N LEU A 322 -23.00 7.30 4.23
CA LEU A 322 -23.45 7.39 5.62
C LEU A 322 -24.37 8.59 5.87
N SER A 323 -24.04 9.74 5.32
CA SER A 323 -24.71 11.01 5.65
C SER A 323 -25.52 11.61 4.50
N PRO A 324 -25.67 10.99 3.32
CA PRO A 324 -26.00 11.48 1.96
C PRO A 324 -25.74 12.98 1.76
N SER A 325 -24.59 13.43 2.22
CA SER A 325 -24.11 14.80 2.14
C SER A 325 -22.68 14.84 1.59
N LEU A 326 -22.20 16.03 1.27
CA LEU A 326 -20.82 16.23 0.87
C LEU A 326 -19.90 15.84 2.02
N TRP A 327 -18.75 15.25 1.68
CA TRP A 327 -17.84 14.66 2.63
C TRP A 327 -16.38 14.90 2.22
N GLN A 328 -15.48 15.07 3.18
CA GLN A 328 -14.04 15.27 2.94
C GLN A 328 -13.80 16.41 1.92
N LEU A 329 -13.07 16.16 0.83
CA LEU A 329 -12.78 17.14 -0.20
C LEU A 329 -14.02 17.96 -0.61
N ASN A 330 -15.17 17.32 -0.78
CA ASN A 330 -16.37 18.02 -1.22
C ASN A 330 -16.94 18.97 -0.16
N ALA A 331 -16.80 18.61 1.12
CA ALA A 331 -17.19 19.51 2.22
C ALA A 331 -16.23 20.73 2.28
N ASP A 332 -14.95 20.49 2.09
CA ASP A 332 -13.94 21.54 2.12
C ASP A 332 -14.03 22.51 0.93
N LEU A 333 -14.56 22.03 -0.22
CA LEU A 333 -14.85 22.92 -1.36
C LEU A 333 -15.89 24.02 -1.03
N HIS A 334 -16.79 23.79 -0.08
CA HIS A 334 -17.67 24.87 0.40
C HIS A 334 -16.91 26.02 1.05
N LEU A 335 -15.81 25.70 1.74
CA LEU A 335 -15.00 26.71 2.39
C LEU A 335 -14.17 27.49 1.37
N THR A 336 -13.60 26.83 0.37
CA THR A 336 -12.89 27.51 -0.72
C THR A 336 -13.84 28.39 -1.55
N ASP A 337 -15.02 27.89 -1.86
CA ASP A 337 -16.08 28.64 -2.57
C ASP A 337 -16.49 29.88 -1.78
N TRP A 338 -16.72 29.72 -0.47
CA TRP A 338 -17.06 30.86 0.43
C TRP A 338 -15.95 31.92 0.46
N LEU A 339 -14.68 31.50 0.55
CA LEU A 339 -13.54 32.42 0.54
C LEU A 339 -13.47 33.22 -0.76
N GLU A 340 -13.66 32.53 -1.90
CA GLU A 340 -13.67 33.17 -3.23
C GLU A 340 -14.85 34.13 -3.38
N GLU A 341 -16.06 33.72 -2.99
CA GLU A 341 -17.27 34.54 -3.11
C GLU A 341 -17.19 35.80 -2.24
N LYS A 342 -16.56 35.72 -1.06
CA LYS A 342 -16.33 36.87 -0.18
C LYS A 342 -15.13 37.72 -0.58
N GLY A 343 -14.37 37.31 -1.59
CA GLY A 343 -13.21 38.05 -2.09
C GLY A 343 -11.99 37.99 -1.18
N PHE A 344 -11.87 36.95 -0.36
CA PHE A 344 -10.66 36.71 0.43
C PHE A 344 -9.57 36.09 -0.44
N ASP A 345 -8.38 36.67 -0.38
CA ASP A 345 -7.20 36.03 -0.96
C ASP A 345 -6.70 34.92 0.00
N PHE A 346 -6.48 33.76 -0.55
CA PHE A 346 -5.95 32.60 0.19
C PHE A 346 -5.05 31.74 -0.69
N ASP A 347 -4.12 31.07 -0.07
CA ASP A 347 -3.29 30.02 -0.67
C ASP A 347 -3.82 28.65 -0.23
N VAL A 348 -3.61 27.64 -1.07
CA VAL A 348 -3.92 26.24 -0.78
C VAL A 348 -2.61 25.45 -0.72
N LEU A 349 -2.44 24.68 0.34
CA LEU A 349 -1.37 23.70 0.52
C LEU A 349 -1.97 22.41 1.08
N THR A 350 -1.17 21.35 1.12
CA THR A 350 -1.59 20.02 1.53
C THR A 350 -0.79 19.53 2.74
N ASP A 351 -1.27 18.50 3.42
CA ASP A 351 -0.51 17.83 4.50
C ASP A 351 0.86 17.35 4.02
N GLU A 352 0.96 16.86 2.77
CA GLU A 352 2.24 16.46 2.18
C GLU A 352 3.22 17.64 2.06
N ASP A 353 2.72 18.84 1.76
CA ASP A 353 3.57 20.04 1.72
C ASP A 353 4.07 20.40 3.12
N LEU A 354 3.20 20.30 4.11
CA LEU A 354 3.57 20.53 5.50
C LEU A 354 4.62 19.53 5.99
N GLU A 355 4.49 18.26 5.63
CA GLU A 355 5.49 17.23 5.95
C GLU A 355 6.84 17.54 5.32
N HIS A 356 6.86 17.87 4.02
CA HIS A 356 8.10 18.11 3.29
C HIS A 356 8.80 19.43 3.65
N GLU A 357 8.05 20.50 3.91
CA GLU A 357 8.61 21.83 4.22
C GLU A 357 8.71 22.11 5.72
N GLY A 358 8.02 21.31 6.55
CA GLY A 358 8.00 21.45 7.99
C GLY A 358 7.24 22.71 8.48
N ILE A 359 7.33 22.99 9.78
CA ILE A 359 6.60 24.08 10.44
C ILE A 359 6.86 25.47 9.83
N ASN A 360 8.00 25.66 9.18
CA ASN A 360 8.36 26.94 8.55
C ASN A 360 7.42 27.31 7.40
N LEU A 361 6.71 26.35 6.82
CA LEU A 361 5.65 26.59 5.84
C LEU A 361 4.56 27.48 6.45
N LEU A 362 4.08 27.17 7.65
CA LEU A 362 2.99 27.88 8.33
C LEU A 362 3.38 29.30 8.72
N ASN A 363 4.65 29.56 9.01
CA ASN A 363 5.15 30.87 9.44
C ASN A 363 4.99 31.98 8.39
N ARG A 364 4.69 31.62 7.14
CA ARG A 364 4.45 32.56 6.03
C ARG A 364 3.06 33.18 6.08
N TYR A 365 2.14 32.59 6.84
CA TYR A 365 0.74 32.95 6.89
C TYR A 365 0.35 33.57 8.23
N LYS A 366 -0.67 34.44 8.21
CA LYS A 366 -1.25 35.02 9.43
C LYS A 366 -2.42 34.22 9.98
N VAL A 367 -3.11 33.50 9.06
CA VAL A 367 -4.25 32.64 9.36
C VAL A 367 -4.02 31.32 8.67
N VAL A 368 -4.19 30.23 9.39
CA VAL A 368 -4.21 28.87 8.86
C VAL A 368 -5.56 28.29 9.19
N MET A 369 -6.23 27.80 8.16
CA MET A 369 -7.51 27.10 8.24
C MET A 369 -7.30 25.65 7.78
N THR A 370 -7.92 24.68 8.46
CA THR A 370 -7.89 23.26 8.10
C THR A 370 -9.21 22.61 8.50
#